data_4a1277f10d52fa4e7ee259b3b0fa6af6
#
_entry.id   4a1277f10d52fa4e7ee259b3b0fa6af6
#
_cell.length_a   1.000
_cell.length_b   1.000
_cell.length_c   1.000
_cell.angle_alpha   90.00
_cell.angle_beta   90.00
_cell.angle_gamma   90.00
#
_symmetry.space_group_name_H-M   'P 1'
#
loop_
_entity.id
_entity.type
_entity.pdbx_description
1 polymer ?
#
loop_
_entity_poly.entity_id
_entity_poly.type
_entity_poly.pdbx_seq_one_letter_code
_entity_poly.pdbx_strand_id
1 'polypeptide(L)'
;LAHRDAVAHVMAAVDPLLHVPGVFVLGSNDYFAPRPINPLSYLAGPSDLHPDRDQLPWPDLVEQLTSAGWTHLPNARAVLNVAGRDVEVRGVDDPHIERDDYALVAGSASAGVDLSLGVAHAPYLRIVDAMAADGIDLMLAGHTHGGQVRVPGLGALVTNCDLERGRARGLSQQVRPLVERAPQDRPDMWLHVSAGLGTSPYAPIRFACPPEATLLTLTSAG
;
A
#
# COMPACT_ATOMS: atom_id res chain seq x y z
N LEU A 1 -0.28 13.35 -2.48
CA LEU A 1 -0.40 14.78 -2.79
C LEU A 1 -1.87 15.16 -2.92
N ALA A 2 -2.26 16.36 -2.54
CA ALA A 2 -3.63 16.84 -2.73
C ALA A 2 -3.70 18.09 -3.64
N HIS A 3 -2.57 18.76 -3.81
CA HIS A 3 -2.40 19.95 -4.65
C HIS A 3 -0.92 20.10 -5.04
N ARG A 4 -0.64 21.03 -5.98
CA ARG A 4 0.71 21.20 -6.55
C ARG A 4 1.78 21.58 -5.52
N ASP A 5 1.41 22.31 -4.48
CA ASP A 5 2.35 22.78 -3.45
C ASP A 5 2.52 21.78 -2.29
N ALA A 6 1.92 20.58 -2.39
CA ALA A 6 1.93 19.61 -1.28
C ALA A 6 3.29 18.92 -1.10
N VAL A 7 4.17 18.89 -2.08
CA VAL A 7 5.45 18.16 -2.01
C VAL A 7 6.26 18.62 -0.79
N ALA A 8 6.46 19.93 -0.61
CA ALA A 8 7.22 20.45 0.51
C ALA A 8 6.60 20.08 1.88
N HIS A 9 5.27 20.07 1.97
CA HIS A 9 4.58 19.67 3.20
C HIS A 9 4.73 18.18 3.48
N VAL A 10 4.67 17.34 2.44
CA VAL A 10 4.91 15.88 2.58
C VAL A 10 6.34 15.64 3.04
N MET A 11 7.33 16.26 2.40
CA MET A 11 8.74 16.10 2.78
C MET A 11 8.98 16.55 4.22
N ALA A 12 8.44 17.67 4.64
CA ALA A 12 8.55 18.13 6.04
C ALA A 12 7.87 17.15 7.03
N ALA A 13 6.75 16.52 6.63
CA ALA A 13 6.06 15.56 7.49
C ALA A 13 6.81 14.24 7.64
N VAL A 14 7.52 13.78 6.60
CA VAL A 14 8.27 12.52 6.62
C VAL A 14 9.73 12.70 7.01
N ASP A 15 10.23 13.93 7.14
CA ASP A 15 11.62 14.23 7.46
C ASP A 15 12.19 13.42 8.63
N PRO A 16 11.48 13.22 9.77
CA PRO A 16 11.97 12.40 10.87
C PRO A 16 12.24 10.93 10.49
N LEU A 17 11.65 10.43 9.41
CA LEU A 17 11.80 9.06 8.93
C LEU A 17 12.87 8.90 7.86
N LEU A 18 13.33 9.99 7.23
CA LEU A 18 14.28 9.94 6.13
C LEU A 18 15.70 9.50 6.56
N HIS A 19 15.94 9.37 7.86
CA HIS A 19 17.21 8.89 8.40
C HIS A 19 17.34 7.35 8.44
N VAL A 20 16.27 6.63 8.13
CA VAL A 20 16.26 5.17 8.07
C VAL A 20 15.96 4.71 6.65
N PRO A 21 16.44 3.51 6.25
CA PRO A 21 16.12 2.94 4.95
C PRO A 21 14.60 2.88 4.75
N GLY A 22 14.12 3.33 3.60
CA GLY A 22 12.71 3.36 3.29
C GLY A 22 12.42 2.90 1.87
N VAL A 23 11.21 2.39 1.67
CA VAL A 23 10.65 2.10 0.35
C VAL A 23 9.30 2.78 0.23
N PHE A 24 8.92 3.13 -0.99
CA PHE A 24 7.60 3.71 -1.23
C PHE A 24 7.05 3.36 -2.60
N VAL A 25 5.74 3.39 -2.68
CA VAL A 25 4.95 3.38 -3.90
C VAL A 25 3.97 4.55 -3.83
N LEU A 26 3.52 5.02 -4.99
CA LEU A 26 2.57 6.12 -5.07
C LEU A 26 1.13 5.60 -5.13
N GLY A 27 0.19 6.44 -4.75
CA GLY A 27 -1.24 6.21 -4.93
C GLY A 27 -1.88 7.20 -5.90
N SER A 28 -3.11 6.96 -6.29
CA SER A 28 -3.86 7.76 -7.26
C SER A 28 -3.88 9.26 -6.96
N ASN A 29 -3.91 9.63 -5.68
CA ASN A 29 -3.91 11.02 -5.24
C ASN A 29 -2.50 11.64 -5.18
N ASP A 30 -1.46 10.89 -5.49
CA ASP A 30 -0.13 11.43 -5.76
C ASP A 30 0.03 11.76 -7.24
N TYR A 31 -0.56 10.93 -8.11
CA TYR A 31 -0.55 11.14 -9.54
C TYR A 31 -1.49 12.25 -10.01
N PHE A 32 -2.70 12.31 -9.45
CA PHE A 32 -3.79 13.13 -9.97
C PHE A 32 -4.47 13.97 -8.88
N ALA A 33 -4.76 15.23 -9.23
CA ALA A 33 -5.52 16.12 -8.36
C ALA A 33 -6.94 15.58 -8.10
N PRO A 34 -7.46 15.76 -6.88
CA PRO A 34 -8.83 15.38 -6.58
C PRO A 34 -9.82 16.27 -7.35
N ARG A 35 -10.95 15.67 -7.77
CA ARG A 35 -12.09 16.42 -8.32
C ARG A 35 -13.24 16.41 -7.32
N PRO A 36 -14.02 17.50 -7.25
CA PRO A 36 -15.25 17.48 -6.48
C PRO A 36 -16.21 16.38 -6.99
N ILE A 37 -16.61 15.50 -6.10
CA ILE A 37 -17.62 14.46 -6.38
C ILE A 37 -18.74 14.55 -5.34
N ASN A 38 -19.88 13.96 -5.64
CA ASN A 38 -20.94 13.82 -4.65
C ASN A 38 -20.44 12.90 -3.51
N PRO A 39 -20.38 13.37 -2.25
CA PRO A 39 -19.89 12.54 -1.14
C PRO A 39 -20.65 11.22 -0.95
N LEU A 40 -21.92 11.16 -1.39
CA LEU A 40 -22.73 9.94 -1.30
C LEU A 40 -22.27 8.86 -2.29
N SER A 41 -21.60 9.24 -3.40
CA SER A 41 -21.03 8.25 -4.34
C SER A 41 -19.95 7.40 -3.69
N TYR A 42 -19.28 7.89 -2.64
CA TYR A 42 -18.30 7.12 -1.86
C TYR A 42 -18.89 5.84 -1.23
N LEU A 43 -20.20 5.83 -0.96
CA LEU A 43 -20.91 4.66 -0.42
C LEU A 43 -21.35 3.67 -1.50
N ALA A 44 -21.25 4.03 -2.78
CA ALA A 44 -21.72 3.21 -3.90
C ALA A 44 -20.71 2.19 -4.43
N GLY A 45 -19.45 2.24 -3.98
CA GLY A 45 -18.39 1.33 -4.41
C GLY A 45 -17.05 2.04 -4.66
N PRO A 46 -16.07 1.37 -5.30
CA PRO A 46 -14.82 1.98 -5.69
C PRO A 46 -15.03 3.24 -6.54
N SER A 47 -14.16 4.22 -6.35
CA SER A 47 -14.23 5.47 -7.12
C SER A 47 -13.83 5.21 -8.58
N ASP A 48 -14.58 5.83 -9.51
CA ASP A 48 -14.30 5.72 -10.94
C ASP A 48 -12.97 6.36 -11.31
N LEU A 49 -12.28 5.73 -12.26
CA LEU A 49 -11.11 6.31 -12.92
C LEU A 49 -11.56 7.43 -13.85
N HIS A 50 -11.11 8.65 -13.60
CA HIS A 50 -11.35 9.79 -14.48
C HIS A 50 -10.06 10.13 -15.25
N PRO A 51 -9.96 9.80 -16.55
CA PRO A 51 -8.73 10.01 -17.34
C PRO A 51 -8.32 11.48 -17.49
N ASP A 52 -9.26 12.41 -17.33
CA ASP A 52 -9.01 13.87 -17.51
C ASP A 52 -8.64 14.60 -16.22
N ARG A 53 -8.14 13.92 -15.21
CA ARG A 53 -7.67 14.58 -13.96
C ARG A 53 -6.33 15.28 -14.21
N ASP A 54 -6.17 16.47 -13.63
CA ASP A 54 -4.90 17.19 -13.68
C ASP A 54 -3.81 16.37 -12.98
N GLN A 55 -2.65 16.27 -13.62
CA GLN A 55 -1.50 15.62 -13.01
C GLN A 55 -0.89 16.52 -11.93
N LEU A 56 -0.48 15.90 -10.85
CA LEU A 56 0.27 16.50 -9.75
C LEU A 56 1.78 16.37 -10.00
N PRO A 57 2.64 17.15 -9.32
CA PRO A 57 4.09 17.08 -9.47
C PRO A 57 4.67 15.85 -8.73
N TRP A 58 4.15 14.66 -9.01
CA TRP A 58 4.63 13.42 -8.42
C TRP A 58 6.10 13.10 -8.78
N PRO A 59 6.65 13.50 -9.94
CA PRO A 59 8.09 13.30 -10.21
C PRO A 59 8.97 14.04 -9.21
N ASP A 60 8.58 15.27 -8.80
CA ASP A 60 9.31 16.05 -7.82
C ASP A 60 9.31 15.36 -6.43
N LEU A 61 8.18 14.73 -6.06
CA LEU A 61 8.09 13.94 -4.83
C LEU A 61 9.02 12.72 -4.89
N VAL A 62 9.00 12.00 -6.01
CA VAL A 62 9.88 10.84 -6.22
C VAL A 62 11.35 11.26 -6.15
N GLU A 63 11.72 12.34 -6.83
CA GLU A 63 13.09 12.86 -6.81
C GLU A 63 13.56 13.20 -5.39
N GLN A 64 12.73 13.90 -4.62
CA GLN A 64 13.09 14.30 -3.26
C GLN A 64 13.20 13.10 -2.30
N LEU A 65 12.27 12.15 -2.35
CA LEU A 65 12.34 10.94 -1.52
C LEU A 65 13.54 10.05 -1.91
N THR A 66 13.81 9.89 -3.20
CA THR A 66 14.97 9.09 -3.65
C THR A 66 16.29 9.78 -3.34
N SER A 67 16.36 11.09 -3.45
CA SER A 67 17.55 11.88 -3.04
C SER A 67 17.79 11.80 -1.54
N ALA A 68 16.75 11.60 -0.74
CA ALA A 68 16.86 11.33 0.70
C ALA A 68 17.22 9.87 1.04
N GLY A 69 17.39 8.99 0.02
CA GLY A 69 17.84 7.61 0.20
C GLY A 69 16.71 6.57 0.24
N TRP A 70 15.46 6.95 0.03
CA TRP A 70 14.35 5.99 -0.07
C TRP A 70 14.26 5.39 -1.47
N THR A 71 13.80 4.14 -1.56
CA THR A 71 13.69 3.42 -2.83
C THR A 71 12.27 3.45 -3.37
N HIS A 72 12.09 3.99 -4.58
CA HIS A 72 10.82 3.95 -5.31
C HIS A 72 10.67 2.60 -6.02
N LEU A 73 9.56 1.91 -5.82
CA LEU A 73 9.31 0.57 -6.35
C LEU A 73 8.04 0.47 -7.22
N PRO A 74 7.91 1.24 -8.31
CA PRO A 74 6.78 1.09 -9.22
C PRO A 74 6.98 -0.16 -10.11
N ASN A 75 6.30 -1.27 -9.78
CA ASN A 75 6.45 -2.56 -10.48
C ASN A 75 7.91 -3.05 -10.50
N ALA A 76 8.58 -2.97 -9.36
CA ALA A 76 9.99 -3.29 -9.23
C ALA A 76 10.30 -4.08 -7.95
N ARG A 77 11.46 -4.76 -7.96
CA ARG A 77 12.02 -5.44 -6.79
C ARG A 77 13.34 -4.79 -6.39
N ALA A 78 13.64 -4.78 -5.10
CA ALA A 78 14.93 -4.44 -4.55
C ALA A 78 15.26 -5.35 -3.36
N VAL A 79 16.55 -5.58 -3.13
CA VAL A 79 17.04 -6.21 -1.90
C VAL A 79 17.70 -5.14 -1.07
N LEU A 80 17.25 -4.97 0.15
CA LEU A 80 17.77 -4.02 1.12
C LEU A 80 18.45 -4.77 2.25
N ASN A 81 19.66 -4.34 2.63
CA ASN A 81 20.27 -4.85 3.86
C ASN A 81 19.82 -3.99 5.03
N VAL A 82 19.05 -4.57 5.92
CA VAL A 82 18.51 -3.91 7.12
C VAL A 82 19.02 -4.62 8.35
N ALA A 83 19.87 -3.97 9.11
CA ALA A 83 20.50 -4.51 10.31
C ALA A 83 21.19 -5.88 10.10
N GLY A 84 21.84 -6.06 8.95
CA GLY A 84 22.54 -7.30 8.59
C GLY A 84 21.62 -8.42 8.08
N ARG A 85 20.36 -8.12 7.78
CA ARG A 85 19.39 -9.01 7.16
C ARG A 85 19.08 -8.58 5.75
N ASP A 86 19.02 -9.51 4.82
CA ASP A 86 18.65 -9.24 3.44
C ASP A 86 17.14 -9.35 3.28
N VAL A 87 16.50 -8.20 3.01
CA VAL A 87 15.06 -8.08 2.85
C VAL A 87 14.76 -7.80 1.38
N GLU A 88 14.14 -8.74 0.68
CA GLU A 88 13.58 -8.45 -0.65
C GLU A 88 12.28 -7.67 -0.49
N VAL A 89 12.20 -6.53 -1.15
CA VAL A 89 10.96 -5.77 -1.24
C VAL A 89 10.48 -5.73 -2.68
N ARG A 90 9.23 -6.03 -2.87
CA ARG A 90 8.54 -6.08 -4.16
C ARG A 90 7.41 -5.07 -4.13
N GLY A 91 7.56 -3.99 -4.89
CA GLY A 91 6.55 -2.96 -5.04
C GLY A 91 5.75 -3.11 -6.32
N VAL A 92 4.45 -2.80 -6.28
CA VAL A 92 3.62 -2.59 -7.46
C VAL A 92 3.12 -1.16 -7.50
N ASP A 93 2.99 -0.59 -8.69
CA ASP A 93 2.35 0.71 -8.88
C ASP A 93 0.86 0.60 -8.57
N ASP A 94 0.14 1.70 -8.52
CA ASP A 94 -1.21 1.75 -7.93
C ASP A 94 -2.24 0.88 -8.67
N PRO A 95 -2.72 -0.21 -8.04
CA PRO A 95 -3.74 -1.07 -8.63
C PRO A 95 -5.11 -0.40 -8.77
N HIS A 96 -5.37 0.68 -8.02
CA HIS A 96 -6.64 1.41 -8.07
C HIS A 96 -6.83 2.16 -9.40
N ILE A 97 -5.75 2.57 -10.02
CA ILE A 97 -5.75 3.26 -11.32
C ILE A 97 -5.11 2.40 -12.43
N GLU A 98 -5.06 1.09 -12.23
CA GLU A 98 -4.60 0.10 -13.22
C GLU A 98 -3.17 0.36 -13.72
N ARG A 99 -2.29 0.88 -12.85
CA ARG A 99 -0.88 1.07 -13.16
C ARG A 99 0.00 -0.11 -12.75
N ASP A 100 -0.57 -1.06 -12.02
CA ASP A 100 0.12 -2.26 -11.59
C ASP A 100 0.43 -3.18 -12.78
N ASP A 101 1.68 -3.58 -12.90
CA ASP A 101 2.13 -4.66 -13.78
C ASP A 101 2.82 -5.72 -12.93
N TYR A 102 2.02 -6.62 -12.36
CA TYR A 102 2.54 -7.65 -11.47
C TYR A 102 3.49 -8.61 -12.19
N ALA A 103 3.37 -8.78 -13.51
CA ALA A 103 4.23 -9.67 -14.27
C ALA A 103 5.72 -9.29 -14.18
N LEU A 104 6.03 -8.00 -14.02
CA LEU A 104 7.40 -7.50 -13.86
C LEU A 104 8.04 -7.92 -12.52
N VAL A 105 7.22 -8.23 -11.52
CA VAL A 105 7.69 -8.59 -10.18
C VAL A 105 7.26 -10.00 -9.74
N ALA A 106 6.62 -10.76 -10.61
CA ALA A 106 6.14 -12.10 -10.32
C ALA A 106 7.27 -13.12 -10.10
N GLY A 107 6.96 -14.20 -9.38
CA GLY A 107 7.86 -15.34 -9.12
C GLY A 107 8.33 -15.40 -7.67
N SER A 108 9.02 -16.45 -7.30
CA SER A 108 9.52 -16.66 -5.94
C SER A 108 10.48 -15.57 -5.48
N ALA A 109 10.62 -15.39 -4.17
CA ALA A 109 11.64 -14.53 -3.60
C ALA A 109 13.05 -14.99 -4.00
N SER A 110 14.00 -14.06 -4.02
CA SER A 110 15.40 -14.33 -4.31
C SER A 110 15.98 -15.34 -3.30
N ALA A 111 16.85 -16.22 -3.76
CA ALA A 111 17.49 -17.18 -2.88
C ALA A 111 18.36 -16.48 -1.83
N GLY A 112 18.24 -16.92 -0.58
CA GLY A 112 19.08 -16.43 0.53
C GLY A 112 18.58 -15.16 1.20
N VAL A 113 17.43 -14.58 0.80
CA VAL A 113 16.86 -13.47 1.55
C VAL A 113 16.22 -13.95 2.86
N ASP A 114 16.38 -13.15 3.90
CA ASP A 114 15.83 -13.43 5.24
C ASP A 114 14.31 -13.19 5.31
N LEU A 115 13.81 -12.26 4.50
CA LEU A 115 12.41 -11.84 4.50
C LEU A 115 12.01 -11.33 3.11
N SER A 116 10.78 -11.63 2.70
CA SER A 116 10.18 -11.11 1.48
C SER A 116 8.95 -10.24 1.80
N LEU A 117 9.00 -8.97 1.39
CA LEU A 117 7.93 -8.00 1.59
C LEU A 117 7.26 -7.63 0.28
N GLY A 118 5.94 -7.53 0.30
CA GLY A 118 5.14 -6.91 -0.74
C GLY A 118 4.70 -5.50 -0.32
N VAL A 119 4.73 -4.54 -1.25
CA VAL A 119 4.24 -3.17 -1.01
C VAL A 119 3.33 -2.75 -2.15
N ALA A 120 2.12 -2.33 -1.82
CA ALA A 120 1.17 -1.77 -2.77
C ALA A 120 0.40 -0.62 -2.14
N HIS A 121 0.00 0.37 -2.96
CA HIS A 121 -0.89 1.42 -2.45
C HIS A 121 -2.23 0.83 -2.03
N ALA A 122 -2.91 0.10 -2.91
CA ALA A 122 -4.24 -0.46 -2.68
C ALA A 122 -4.21 -2.00 -2.64
N PRO A 123 -4.87 -2.64 -1.64
CA PRO A 123 -4.87 -4.09 -1.46
C PRO A 123 -5.95 -4.78 -2.32
N TYR A 124 -5.90 -4.61 -3.64
CA TYR A 124 -6.77 -5.36 -4.53
C TYR A 124 -6.45 -6.86 -4.48
N LEU A 125 -7.49 -7.70 -4.42
CA LEU A 125 -7.33 -9.16 -4.24
C LEU A 125 -6.43 -9.77 -5.31
N ARG A 126 -6.49 -9.31 -6.56
CA ARG A 126 -5.60 -9.80 -7.63
C ARG A 126 -4.10 -9.66 -7.28
N ILE A 127 -3.72 -8.60 -6.55
CA ILE A 127 -2.34 -8.38 -6.12
C ILE A 127 -2.03 -9.15 -4.85
N VAL A 128 -2.97 -9.14 -3.89
CA VAL A 128 -2.83 -9.87 -2.62
C VAL A 128 -2.67 -11.37 -2.90
N ASP A 129 -3.51 -11.94 -3.76
CA ASP A 129 -3.46 -13.36 -4.13
C ASP A 129 -2.18 -13.71 -4.90
N ALA A 130 -1.76 -12.84 -5.83
CA ALA A 130 -0.54 -13.04 -6.60
C ALA A 130 0.71 -13.04 -5.71
N MET A 131 0.80 -12.10 -4.77
CA MET A 131 1.89 -12.04 -3.79
C MET A 131 1.89 -13.26 -2.86
N ALA A 132 0.71 -13.69 -2.39
CA ALA A 132 0.59 -14.90 -1.59
C ALA A 132 1.03 -16.14 -2.39
N ALA A 133 0.63 -16.27 -3.65
CA ALA A 133 1.02 -17.37 -4.54
C ALA A 133 2.53 -17.42 -4.79
N ASP A 134 3.20 -16.27 -4.83
CA ASP A 134 4.65 -16.19 -5.04
C ASP A 134 5.47 -16.37 -3.75
N GLY A 135 4.81 -16.56 -2.60
CA GLY A 135 5.48 -16.86 -1.35
C GLY A 135 5.97 -15.64 -0.56
N ILE A 136 5.39 -14.48 -0.78
CA ILE A 136 5.69 -13.29 0.05
C ILE A 136 5.29 -13.58 1.51
N ASP A 137 6.13 -13.12 2.46
CA ASP A 137 5.90 -13.35 3.89
C ASP A 137 4.92 -12.32 4.47
N LEU A 138 5.06 -11.05 4.08
CA LEU A 138 4.22 -9.96 4.55
C LEU A 138 3.96 -8.95 3.42
N MET A 139 2.70 -8.60 3.19
CA MET A 139 2.30 -7.50 2.32
C MET A 139 1.86 -6.29 3.14
N LEU A 140 2.34 -5.11 2.77
CA LEU A 140 1.97 -3.82 3.33
C LEU A 140 1.14 -3.03 2.32
N ALA A 141 -0.01 -2.52 2.75
CA ALA A 141 -0.90 -1.73 1.89
C ALA A 141 -1.59 -0.60 2.67
N GLY A 142 -2.17 0.34 1.95
CA GLY A 142 -2.92 1.47 2.47
C GLY A 142 -4.27 1.63 1.78
N HIS A 143 -4.55 2.82 1.20
CA HIS A 143 -5.68 3.17 0.34
C HIS A 143 -7.05 3.20 1.03
N THR A 144 -7.39 2.20 1.82
CA THR A 144 -8.72 2.01 2.44
C THR A 144 -9.06 3.08 3.47
N HIS A 145 -8.08 3.86 3.93
CA HIS A 145 -8.20 4.78 5.07
C HIS A 145 -8.81 4.12 6.32
N GLY A 146 -8.65 2.79 6.46
CA GLY A 146 -9.28 1.98 7.50
C GLY A 146 -10.80 1.89 7.38
N GLY A 147 -11.34 2.17 6.19
CA GLY A 147 -12.77 2.33 5.92
C GLY A 147 -13.30 3.71 6.33
N GLN A 148 -12.43 4.62 6.73
CA GLN A 148 -12.63 6.05 7.05
C GLN A 148 -13.87 6.38 7.91
N VAL A 149 -15.07 5.90 7.52
CA VAL A 149 -16.31 5.93 8.31
C VAL A 149 -16.64 4.52 8.77
N ARG A 150 -16.57 4.30 10.08
CA ARG A 150 -16.83 3.00 10.70
C ARG A 150 -18.02 3.09 11.64
N VAL A 151 -18.86 2.06 11.61
CA VAL A 151 -19.98 1.94 12.55
C VAL A 151 -19.51 1.04 13.71
N PRO A 152 -19.63 1.50 14.97
CA PRO A 152 -19.31 0.66 16.12
C PRO A 152 -20.08 -0.68 16.06
N GLY A 153 -19.33 -1.78 16.23
CA GLY A 153 -19.88 -3.14 16.14
C GLY A 153 -20.04 -3.70 14.71
N LEU A 154 -20.13 -2.86 13.67
CA LEU A 154 -20.26 -3.30 12.27
C LEU A 154 -18.95 -3.16 11.48
N GLY A 155 -18.07 -2.24 11.88
CA GLY A 155 -16.80 -2.00 11.20
C GLY A 155 -16.86 -1.00 10.05
N ALA A 156 -15.99 -1.15 9.06
CA ALA A 156 -15.92 -0.29 7.87
C ALA A 156 -17.17 -0.42 7.00
N LEU A 157 -17.67 0.70 6.48
CA LEU A 157 -18.78 0.68 5.53
C LEU A 157 -18.29 0.40 4.10
N VAL A 158 -17.10 0.94 3.74
CA VAL A 158 -16.51 0.84 2.40
C VAL A 158 -14.99 0.64 2.53
N THR A 159 -14.38 -0.08 1.61
CA THR A 159 -12.93 -0.25 1.50
C THR A 159 -12.33 0.48 0.28
N ASN A 160 -13.18 0.92 -0.62
CA ASN A 160 -12.81 1.52 -1.92
C ASN A 160 -11.96 0.58 -2.81
N CYS A 161 -12.01 -0.71 -2.56
CA CYS A 161 -11.41 -1.80 -3.33
C CYS A 161 -12.25 -3.07 -3.13
N ASP A 162 -11.80 -4.20 -3.68
CA ASP A 162 -12.46 -5.50 -3.56
C ASP A 162 -12.10 -6.28 -2.28
N LEU A 163 -11.27 -5.71 -1.40
CA LEU A 163 -10.91 -6.34 -0.13
C LEU A 163 -12.12 -6.33 0.84
N GLU A 164 -12.26 -7.39 1.59
CA GLU A 164 -13.29 -7.56 2.62
C GLU A 164 -13.23 -6.44 3.67
N ARG A 165 -14.39 -5.90 4.06
CA ARG A 165 -14.50 -4.77 5.01
C ARG A 165 -13.85 -5.04 6.36
N GLY A 166 -13.85 -6.31 6.82
CA GLY A 166 -13.19 -6.72 8.06
C GLY A 166 -11.67 -6.52 8.03
N ARG A 167 -11.08 -6.52 6.84
CA ARG A 167 -9.64 -6.39 6.60
C ARG A 167 -9.22 -4.97 6.19
N ALA A 168 -10.12 -4.00 6.27
CA ALA A 168 -9.86 -2.62 5.87
C ALA A 168 -8.72 -1.93 6.65
N ARG A 169 -8.26 -2.50 7.76
CA ARG A 169 -7.09 -2.06 8.53
C ARG A 169 -6.57 -3.17 9.44
N GLY A 170 -5.29 -3.02 9.84
CA GLY A 170 -4.63 -3.93 10.77
C GLY A 170 -4.07 -5.16 10.09
N LEU A 171 -3.75 -6.16 10.86
CA LEU A 171 -3.09 -7.37 10.43
C LEU A 171 -4.11 -8.48 10.16
N SER A 172 -3.98 -9.18 9.06
CA SER A 172 -4.77 -10.35 8.69
C SER A 172 -3.92 -11.35 7.93
N GLN A 173 -4.39 -12.58 7.78
CA GLN A 173 -3.71 -13.58 6.96
C GLN A 173 -4.39 -13.71 5.59
N GLN A 174 -3.59 -13.94 4.56
CA GLN A 174 -4.01 -14.33 3.24
C GLN A 174 -3.58 -15.76 3.01
N VAL A 175 -4.56 -16.63 2.87
CA VAL A 175 -4.33 -18.05 2.59
C VAL A 175 -3.61 -18.18 1.25
N ARG A 176 -2.54 -18.96 1.22
CA ARG A 176 -1.85 -19.27 -0.02
C ARG A 176 -2.73 -20.13 -0.93
N PRO A 177 -2.90 -19.73 -2.18
CA PRO A 177 -3.62 -20.58 -3.11
C PRO A 177 -2.83 -21.88 -3.38
N LEU A 178 -3.54 -22.99 -3.47
CA LEU A 178 -2.96 -24.28 -3.85
C LEU A 178 -2.68 -24.31 -5.36
N VAL A 179 -1.69 -23.53 -5.78
CA VAL A 179 -1.22 -23.51 -7.18
C VAL A 179 0.19 -24.08 -7.25
N GLU A 180 0.53 -24.69 -8.40
CA GLU A 180 1.78 -25.42 -8.60
C GLU A 180 3.04 -24.58 -8.28
N ARG A 181 2.99 -23.26 -8.51
CA ARG A 181 4.11 -22.33 -8.23
C ARG A 181 4.20 -21.88 -6.78
N ALA A 182 3.15 -22.09 -5.96
CA ALA A 182 3.17 -21.64 -4.57
C ALA A 182 4.03 -22.56 -3.72
N PRO A 183 4.97 -22.04 -2.91
CA PRO A 183 5.74 -22.85 -1.99
C PRO A 183 4.81 -23.39 -0.88
N GLN A 184 4.56 -24.68 -0.92
CA GLN A 184 3.61 -25.37 -0.03
C GLN A 184 4.13 -25.55 1.41
N ASP A 185 5.42 -25.36 1.61
CA ASP A 185 6.13 -25.46 2.90
C ASP A 185 6.17 -24.14 3.68
N ARG A 186 5.66 -23.05 3.11
CA ARG A 186 5.64 -21.74 3.76
C ARG A 186 4.27 -21.46 4.41
N PRO A 187 4.25 -20.73 5.54
CA PRO A 187 3.01 -20.29 6.17
C PRO A 187 2.24 -19.31 5.27
N ASP A 188 0.97 -19.11 5.58
CA ASP A 188 0.14 -18.10 4.94
C ASP A 188 0.78 -16.70 5.01
N MET A 189 0.54 -15.89 3.97
CA MET A 189 1.06 -14.53 3.90
C MET A 189 0.35 -13.63 4.92
N TRP A 190 1.11 -12.83 5.66
CA TRP A 190 0.54 -11.74 6.43
C TRP A 190 0.19 -10.56 5.52
N LEU A 191 -0.98 -9.97 5.72
CA LEU A 191 -1.38 -8.70 5.10
C LEU A 191 -1.61 -7.66 6.19
N HIS A 192 -0.87 -6.57 6.15
CA HIS A 192 -1.13 -5.38 6.96
C HIS A 192 -1.70 -4.26 6.07
N VAL A 193 -2.88 -3.77 6.44
CA VAL A 193 -3.51 -2.61 5.79
C VAL A 193 -3.48 -1.44 6.77
N SER A 194 -2.77 -0.38 6.43
CA SER A 194 -2.69 0.83 7.25
C SER A 194 -3.95 1.68 7.07
N ALA A 195 -4.48 2.20 8.18
CA ALA A 195 -5.51 3.23 8.10
C ALA A 195 -4.97 4.58 7.63
N GLY A 196 -3.66 4.77 7.64
CA GLY A 196 -2.99 5.97 7.16
C GLY A 196 -3.30 7.24 7.95
N LEU A 197 -2.58 8.31 7.65
CA LEU A 197 -2.70 9.60 8.33
C LEU A 197 -3.72 10.53 7.66
N GLY A 198 -3.90 10.39 6.34
CA GLY A 198 -4.77 11.24 5.53
C GLY A 198 -6.24 10.83 5.53
N THR A 199 -7.03 11.60 4.80
CA THR A 199 -8.42 11.30 4.48
C THR A 199 -8.61 11.28 2.97
N SER A 200 -9.66 10.63 2.49
CA SER A 200 -10.08 10.82 1.11
C SER A 200 -10.41 12.30 0.88
N PRO A 201 -9.91 12.94 -0.18
CA PRO A 201 -10.27 14.34 -0.49
C PRO A 201 -11.76 14.52 -0.79
N TYR A 202 -12.46 13.44 -1.11
CA TYR A 202 -13.88 13.44 -1.44
C TYR A 202 -14.78 13.29 -0.20
N ALA A 203 -14.24 12.77 0.89
CA ALA A 203 -14.92 12.60 2.17
C ALA A 203 -13.94 12.93 3.29
N PRO A 204 -13.67 14.22 3.58
CA PRO A 204 -12.60 14.63 4.49
C PRO A 204 -12.98 14.45 5.97
N ILE A 205 -13.74 13.40 6.28
CA ILE A 205 -14.24 13.10 7.62
C ILE A 205 -13.82 11.67 7.99
N ARG A 206 -13.22 11.51 9.16
CA ARG A 206 -13.02 10.22 9.80
C ARG A 206 -14.00 10.06 10.96
N PHE A 207 -14.71 8.93 11.02
CA PHE A 207 -15.60 8.60 12.13
C PHE A 207 -15.25 7.22 12.68
N ALA A 208 -15.00 7.11 13.98
CA ALA A 208 -14.56 5.89 14.66
C ALA A 208 -13.33 5.21 13.99
N CYS A 209 -12.51 5.99 13.29
CA CYS A 209 -11.33 5.56 12.57
C CYS A 209 -10.24 6.66 12.62
N PRO A 210 -9.52 6.82 13.74
CA PRO A 210 -8.48 7.85 13.86
C PRO A 210 -7.36 7.62 12.82
N PRO A 211 -6.58 8.67 12.49
CA PRO A 211 -5.33 8.52 11.74
C PRO A 211 -4.39 7.54 12.44
N GLU A 212 -3.63 6.78 11.65
CA GLU A 212 -2.78 5.71 12.16
C GLU A 212 -1.46 5.62 11.40
N ALA A 213 -0.36 5.54 12.13
CA ALA A 213 0.91 5.03 11.67
C ALA A 213 1.24 3.78 12.49
N THR A 214 1.64 2.69 11.84
CA THR A 214 1.82 1.39 12.48
C THR A 214 3.30 1.04 12.60
N LEU A 215 3.74 0.68 13.79
CA LEU A 215 5.02 0.04 14.03
C LEU A 215 4.80 -1.49 14.07
N LEU A 216 5.42 -2.20 13.14
CA LEU A 216 5.42 -3.66 13.11
C LEU A 216 6.76 -4.18 13.62
N THR A 217 6.72 -5.15 14.54
CA THR A 217 7.90 -5.89 14.99
C THR A 217 7.86 -7.26 14.34
N LEU A 218 8.88 -7.57 13.53
CA LEU A 218 9.05 -8.86 12.90
C LEU A 218 10.02 -9.71 13.73
N THR A 219 9.62 -10.94 14.02
CA THR A 219 10.43 -11.89 14.78
C THR A 219 10.57 -13.18 13.98
N SER A 220 11.70 -13.90 14.15
CA SER A 220 11.82 -15.24 13.57
C SER A 220 10.76 -16.15 14.17
N ALA A 221 10.15 -16.98 13.33
CA ALA A 221 9.41 -18.14 13.83
C ALA A 221 10.39 -19.05 14.55
N GLY A 222 10.10 -19.39 15.79
CA GLY A 222 10.92 -20.32 16.61
C GLY A 222 10.88 -21.74 16.06
#